data_208da79f499c9aa50dc0b2a68a76432d
#
_entry.id   208da79f499c9aa50dc0b2a68a76432d
#
_cell.length_a   1.000
_cell.length_b   1.000
_cell.length_c   1.000
_cell.angle_alpha   90.00
_cell.angle_beta   90.00
_cell.angle_gamma   90.00
#
_symmetry.space_group_name_H-M   'P 1'
#
loop_
_entity.id
_entity.type
_entity.pdbx_description
1 polymer ?
#
loop_
_entity_poly.entity_id
_entity_poly.type
_entity_poly.pdbx_seq_one_letter_code
_entity_poly.pdbx_strand_id
1 'polypeptide(L)'
;MASRGRPRPGSLQVLAAVLLLAAASAAAAGSPGRPAPGPPLFLPLTRSYPNANRLAGSLRRGLGEGAHPNARMRLHDDLLTNGYYTTRLYIGTPPQEFALIVDSGSTVTYVPCASCEQCGNHQDPRFQPDLSSTYSPVKCNVDCTCDNDKNQCTYERQYAEMSSSSGVLGEDIVSFGRESELKPQRAVFGCENSETGDLFSQHADGIMGLGRGQLSIMDQLVDKGVISDSFSLCYGGMDVGGGAMVLGGMPSPSDMVFSRSDPVRSPYYNIELREIHVGGKALRVDPRVFDSKHGTVLDSGTTYAYLPEQAFVSFKDAVTSKVHSLKKIRGPDPNYKDICFAGAGRNVSQLHEVFPAVDMVFGNGQKLSLTPENYLFRHSKVDGAYCLGVFQNGKDPTTLLGGIIVRNTLVTYDRHNEKIGFWKTNCSELWERLHIGGASSPAPSSDTGSQADMSPAPAPSGLPGLCLIILYFLFNHVYHMMDNKK
;
A
#
# COMPACT_ATOMS: atom_id res chain seq x y z
N MET A 1 -2.61 33.60 -59.34
CA MET A 1 -1.27 34.05 -59.68
C MET A 1 -0.71 34.79 -58.48
N ALA A 2 0.15 34.11 -57.68
CA ALA A 2 1.03 34.76 -56.70
C ALA A 2 2.13 33.73 -56.35
N SER A 3 3.35 34.15 -56.63
CA SER A 3 4.59 33.36 -56.65
C SER A 3 5.06 33.04 -55.21
N ARG A 4 5.47 31.81 -55.03
CA ARG A 4 6.20 31.33 -53.82
C ARG A 4 7.65 31.79 -53.91
N GLY A 5 8.10 32.64 -52.96
CA GLY A 5 9.50 32.88 -52.67
C GLY A 5 10.09 31.87 -51.69
N ARG A 6 11.10 31.14 -52.08
CA ARG A 6 11.93 30.30 -51.18
C ARG A 6 12.97 31.19 -50.46
N PRO A 7 13.20 30.99 -49.16
CA PRO A 7 14.34 31.66 -48.51
C PRO A 7 15.68 30.99 -48.89
N ARG A 8 16.69 31.82 -49.12
CA ARG A 8 18.05 31.44 -49.47
C ARG A 8 18.83 30.90 -48.27
N PRO A 9 19.67 29.86 -48.42
CA PRO A 9 20.50 29.34 -47.35
C PRO A 9 21.80 30.14 -47.25
N GLY A 10 21.87 31.11 -46.35
CA GLY A 10 23.05 31.96 -46.20
C GLY A 10 23.38 32.42 -44.78
N SER A 11 22.43 32.33 -43.87
CA SER A 11 22.58 32.94 -42.53
C SER A 11 22.99 31.98 -41.39
N LEU A 12 22.97 30.66 -41.59
CA LEU A 12 23.35 29.70 -40.54
C LEU A 12 24.86 29.37 -40.49
N GLN A 13 25.58 29.56 -41.60
CA GLN A 13 27.02 29.27 -41.63
C GLN A 13 27.88 30.39 -41.06
N VAL A 14 27.41 31.62 -41.01
CA VAL A 14 28.15 32.76 -40.45
C VAL A 14 28.13 32.76 -38.92
N LEU A 15 27.02 32.28 -38.30
CA LEU A 15 26.95 32.18 -36.83
C LEU A 15 27.83 31.06 -36.24
N ALA A 16 28.02 29.96 -36.96
CA ALA A 16 28.89 28.87 -36.52
C ALA A 16 30.38 29.24 -36.59
N ALA A 17 30.80 30.08 -37.53
CA ALA A 17 32.18 30.53 -37.69
C ALA A 17 32.59 31.57 -36.62
N VAL A 18 31.68 32.42 -36.17
CA VAL A 18 31.95 33.42 -35.12
C VAL A 18 32.06 32.79 -33.74
N LEU A 19 31.32 31.71 -33.45
CA LEU A 19 31.41 30.96 -32.17
C LEU A 19 32.70 30.13 -32.08
N LEU A 20 33.26 29.62 -33.18
CA LEU A 20 34.51 28.88 -33.20
C LEU A 20 35.76 29.78 -33.09
N LEU A 21 35.69 31.03 -33.53
CA LEU A 21 36.78 32.00 -33.39
C LEU A 21 36.85 32.62 -31.99
N ALA A 22 35.74 32.71 -31.26
CA ALA A 22 35.74 33.17 -29.87
C ALA A 22 36.29 32.13 -28.89
N ALA A 23 36.23 30.84 -29.23
CA ALA A 23 36.82 29.76 -28.41
C ALA A 23 38.33 29.59 -28.57
N ALA A 24 38.91 30.06 -29.68
CA ALA A 24 40.33 29.96 -29.97
C ALA A 24 41.21 31.10 -29.36
N SER A 25 40.60 32.24 -28.98
CA SER A 25 41.32 33.39 -28.42
C SER A 25 41.43 33.39 -26.90
N ALA A 26 40.80 32.44 -26.20
CA ALA A 26 40.86 32.29 -24.71
C ALA A 26 41.99 31.35 -24.24
N ALA A 27 42.76 30.76 -25.15
CA ALA A 27 43.79 29.75 -24.82
C ALA A 27 45.23 30.30 -24.70
N ALA A 28 45.43 31.64 -24.72
CA ALA A 28 46.79 32.23 -24.72
C ALA A 28 47.06 33.23 -23.58
N ALA A 29 46.39 33.12 -22.43
CA ALA A 29 46.77 33.85 -21.23
C ALA A 29 47.26 32.84 -20.18
N GLY A 30 48.56 32.69 -20.03
CA GLY A 30 49.20 31.81 -19.04
C GLY A 30 48.84 32.23 -17.61
N SER A 31 48.19 31.35 -16.89
CA SER A 31 48.01 31.39 -15.43
C SER A 31 49.10 30.55 -14.75
N PRO A 32 49.59 30.96 -13.57
CA PRO A 32 50.66 30.24 -12.87
C PRO A 32 50.19 28.84 -12.45
N GLY A 33 51.12 27.88 -12.61
CA GLY A 33 50.89 26.43 -12.50
C GLY A 33 50.10 25.99 -11.28
N ARG A 34 49.00 25.33 -11.54
CA ARG A 34 48.38 24.43 -10.58
C ARG A 34 49.27 23.21 -10.39
N PRO A 35 49.50 22.74 -9.14
CA PRO A 35 50.17 21.45 -8.94
C PRO A 35 49.36 20.36 -9.63
N ALA A 36 50.05 19.40 -10.23
CA ALA A 36 49.42 18.23 -10.86
C ALA A 36 48.44 17.55 -9.88
N PRO A 37 47.27 17.09 -10.35
CA PRO A 37 46.34 16.34 -9.48
C PRO A 37 47.07 15.08 -9.00
N GLY A 38 47.14 14.92 -7.68
CA GLY A 38 47.60 13.69 -7.05
C GLY A 38 46.77 12.50 -7.52
N PRO A 39 47.27 11.27 -7.36
CA PRO A 39 46.51 10.07 -7.74
C PRO A 39 45.13 10.09 -7.11
N PRO A 40 44.07 9.62 -7.81
CA PRO A 40 42.71 9.63 -7.29
C PRO A 40 42.69 8.88 -5.95
N LEU A 41 42.33 9.61 -4.89
CA LEU A 41 42.12 9.03 -3.57
C LEU A 41 40.84 8.19 -3.63
N PHE A 42 40.96 6.89 -3.84
CA PHE A 42 39.86 5.96 -3.64
C PHE A 42 39.59 5.84 -2.14
N LEU A 43 38.66 6.63 -1.63
CA LEU A 43 38.04 6.36 -0.35
C LEU A 43 37.02 5.25 -0.61
N PRO A 44 37.23 4.04 -0.07
CA PRO A 44 36.15 3.03 -0.09
C PRO A 44 34.98 3.63 0.67
N LEU A 45 33.86 3.83 -0.02
CA LEU A 45 32.58 4.09 0.62
C LEU A 45 32.22 2.80 1.36
N THR A 46 32.74 2.63 2.56
CA THR A 46 32.16 1.70 3.51
C THR A 46 30.77 2.25 3.84
N ARG A 47 29.72 1.51 3.46
CA ARG A 47 28.37 1.74 4.00
C ARG A 47 28.52 1.76 5.50
N SER A 48 28.52 2.94 6.08
CA SER A 48 28.35 3.12 7.51
C SER A 48 26.93 2.72 7.81
N TYR A 49 26.72 1.46 8.18
CA TYR A 49 25.51 1.11 8.92
C TYR A 49 25.58 1.89 10.23
N PRO A 50 24.54 2.62 10.63
CA PRO A 50 24.52 3.34 11.91
C PRO A 50 24.45 2.43 13.12
N ASN A 51 25.13 1.30 13.12
CA ASN A 51 25.11 0.27 14.14
C ASN A 51 26.49 -0.34 14.44
N ALA A 52 27.53 0.49 14.52
CA ALA A 52 28.80 0.05 15.13
C ALA A 52 28.61 -0.43 16.60
N ASN A 53 27.54 0.00 17.29
CA ASN A 53 27.18 -0.50 18.60
C ASN A 53 26.51 -1.90 18.57
N ARG A 54 26.10 -2.44 17.43
CA ARG A 54 25.58 -3.82 17.32
C ARG A 54 26.67 -4.89 17.37
N LEU A 55 27.91 -4.59 17.04
CA LEU A 55 29.03 -5.54 17.17
C LEU A 55 29.40 -5.77 18.65
N ALA A 56 29.21 -4.78 19.53
CA ALA A 56 29.39 -4.94 20.97
C ALA A 56 28.26 -5.76 21.63
N GLY A 57 27.05 -5.79 21.03
CA GLY A 57 25.91 -6.61 21.47
C GLY A 57 26.03 -8.09 21.11
N SER A 58 26.83 -8.43 20.09
CA SER A 58 27.01 -9.81 19.63
C SER A 58 27.75 -10.72 20.63
N LEU A 59 28.49 -10.14 21.56
CA LEU A 59 29.18 -10.86 22.65
C LEU A 59 28.31 -11.08 23.90
N ARG A 60 27.09 -10.53 23.96
CA ARG A 60 26.11 -10.78 25.03
C ARG A 60 25.06 -11.82 24.68
N ARG A 61 25.25 -12.63 23.66
CA ARG A 61 24.34 -13.74 23.32
C ARG A 61 24.44 -14.88 24.34
N GLY A 62 23.72 -14.72 25.44
CA GLY A 62 23.62 -15.72 26.51
C GLY A 62 22.50 -15.43 27.51
N LEU A 63 21.89 -14.24 27.45
CA LEU A 63 20.76 -13.87 28.28
C LEU A 63 19.66 -13.38 27.34
N GLY A 64 18.51 -14.04 27.31
CA GLY A 64 17.41 -13.90 26.38
C GLY A 64 17.23 -12.47 25.84
N GLU A 65 17.39 -12.30 24.51
CA GLU A 65 16.97 -11.09 23.82
C GLU A 65 15.47 -10.90 24.11
N GLY A 66 15.14 -9.92 24.91
CA GLY A 66 13.75 -9.50 25.06
C GLY A 66 13.22 -9.15 23.66
N ALA A 67 12.17 -9.83 23.23
CA ALA A 67 11.52 -9.50 21.97
C ALA A 67 11.17 -8.01 21.99
N HIS A 68 11.53 -7.27 20.92
CA HIS A 68 11.08 -5.89 20.79
C HIS A 68 9.55 -5.85 20.84
N PRO A 69 8.95 -4.86 21.52
CA PRO A 69 7.51 -4.69 21.49
C PRO A 69 7.04 -4.49 20.05
N ASN A 70 5.81 -4.89 19.76
CA ASN A 70 5.21 -4.65 18.46
C ASN A 70 3.89 -3.88 18.62
N ALA A 71 3.49 -3.15 17.58
CA ALA A 71 2.18 -2.55 17.52
C ALA A 71 1.25 -3.50 16.79
N ARG A 72 0.28 -4.07 17.51
CA ARG A 72 -0.80 -4.88 16.94
C ARG A 72 -2.02 -3.99 16.73
N MET A 73 -2.57 -4.02 15.53
CA MET A 73 -3.67 -3.17 15.13
C MET A 73 -4.72 -3.98 14.37
N ARG A 74 -5.99 -3.71 14.63
CA ARG A 74 -7.08 -4.30 13.87
C ARG A 74 -7.21 -3.60 12.52
N LEU A 75 -7.49 -4.38 11.47
CA LEU A 75 -7.93 -3.85 10.18
C LEU A 75 -9.45 -3.83 10.13
N HIS A 76 -9.98 -2.81 9.50
CA HIS A 76 -11.39 -2.56 9.29
C HIS A 76 -11.65 -2.46 7.79
N ASP A 77 -12.93 -2.35 7.41
CA ASP A 77 -13.43 -2.23 6.05
C ASP A 77 -13.24 -3.49 5.19
N ASP A 78 -13.65 -3.41 3.95
CA ASP A 78 -13.51 -4.46 2.95
C ASP A 78 -13.04 -3.87 1.62
N LEU A 79 -12.06 -4.53 1.06
CA LEU A 79 -11.39 -4.11 -0.17
C LEU A 79 -12.35 -3.88 -1.34
N LEU A 80 -13.42 -4.67 -1.47
CA LEU A 80 -14.35 -4.56 -2.59
C LEU A 80 -15.46 -3.55 -2.38
N THR A 81 -15.81 -3.29 -1.14
CA THR A 81 -16.85 -2.32 -0.79
C THR A 81 -16.27 -0.90 -0.75
N ASN A 82 -15.10 -0.75 -0.14
CA ASN A 82 -14.46 0.53 0.12
C ASN A 82 -13.26 0.81 -0.79
N GLY A 83 -12.69 -0.22 -1.44
CA GLY A 83 -11.47 -0.14 -2.23
C GLY A 83 -10.18 -0.35 -1.43
N TYR A 84 -10.26 -0.37 -0.09
CA TYR A 84 -9.11 -0.38 0.82
C TYR A 84 -9.45 -1.04 2.17
N TYR A 85 -8.42 -1.27 2.98
CA TYR A 85 -8.53 -1.57 4.40
C TYR A 85 -8.00 -0.39 5.20
N THR A 86 -8.66 -0.09 6.35
CA THR A 86 -8.21 0.94 7.27
C THR A 86 -7.72 0.35 8.59
N THR A 87 -6.93 1.14 9.31
CA THR A 87 -6.57 0.90 10.69
C THR A 87 -6.76 2.18 11.51
N ARG A 88 -6.88 2.04 12.84
CA ARG A 88 -7.05 3.18 13.72
C ARG A 88 -5.70 3.68 14.25
N LEU A 89 -5.42 4.96 14.01
CA LEU A 89 -4.27 5.66 14.57
C LEU A 89 -4.76 6.80 15.45
N TYR A 90 -4.05 7.03 16.55
CA TYR A 90 -4.38 8.08 17.52
C TYR A 90 -3.25 9.08 17.58
N ILE A 91 -3.53 10.38 17.37
CA ILE A 91 -2.53 11.43 17.29
C ILE A 91 -2.86 12.53 18.30
N GLY A 92 -1.85 13.00 19.04
CA GLY A 92 -1.98 14.13 19.95
C GLY A 92 -2.18 13.77 21.41
N THR A 93 -2.22 14.83 22.25
CA THR A 93 -2.48 14.75 23.69
C THR A 93 -3.49 15.84 24.09
N PRO A 94 -4.77 15.50 24.34
CA PRO A 94 -5.36 14.17 24.31
C PRO A 94 -5.38 13.55 22.92
N PRO A 95 -5.46 12.19 22.82
CA PRO A 95 -5.46 11.51 21.51
C PRO A 95 -6.71 11.84 20.69
N GLN A 96 -6.51 12.12 19.40
CA GLN A 96 -7.53 12.26 18.37
C GLN A 96 -7.45 11.03 17.46
N GLU A 97 -8.59 10.40 17.15
CA GLU A 97 -8.66 9.13 16.41
C GLU A 97 -8.84 9.35 14.91
N PHE A 98 -8.18 8.51 14.09
CA PHE A 98 -8.25 8.56 12.63
C PHE A 98 -8.30 7.16 12.03
N ALA A 99 -9.15 6.99 11.02
CA ALA A 99 -9.23 5.78 10.19
C ALA A 99 -8.34 5.94 8.96
N LEU A 100 -7.16 5.32 8.94
CA LEU A 100 -6.18 5.50 7.88
C LEU A 100 -6.11 4.29 6.96
N ILE A 101 -6.08 4.53 5.65
CA ILE A 101 -5.80 3.51 4.64
C ILE A 101 -4.38 2.97 4.86
N VAL A 102 -4.25 1.64 4.89
CA VAL A 102 -2.96 0.97 5.03
C VAL A 102 -2.30 0.85 3.66
N ASP A 103 -1.23 1.64 3.44
CA ASP A 103 -0.60 1.79 2.13
C ASP A 103 0.90 1.51 2.15
N SER A 104 1.31 0.37 1.57
CA SER A 104 2.72 0.02 1.39
C SER A 104 3.36 0.65 0.14
N GLY A 105 2.55 1.29 -0.71
CA GLY A 105 2.98 1.97 -1.93
C GLY A 105 3.41 3.44 -1.71
N SER A 106 3.06 4.03 -0.56
CA SER A 106 3.48 5.39 -0.21
C SER A 106 4.19 5.48 1.14
N THR A 107 4.82 6.63 1.44
CA THR A 107 5.67 6.79 2.61
C THR A 107 5.08 7.69 3.69
N VAL A 108 4.36 8.73 3.32
CA VAL A 108 3.88 9.71 4.30
C VAL A 108 2.60 9.20 4.96
N THR A 109 2.58 9.25 6.30
CA THR A 109 1.32 9.13 7.05
C THR A 109 0.74 10.53 7.20
N TYR A 110 -0.53 10.73 6.84
CA TYR A 110 -1.20 12.02 6.95
C TYR A 110 -2.67 11.89 7.35
N VAL A 111 -3.17 12.98 7.93
CA VAL A 111 -4.57 13.17 8.36
C VAL A 111 -5.06 14.54 7.92
N PRO A 112 -6.37 14.74 7.65
CA PRO A 112 -6.91 16.04 7.35
C PRO A 112 -6.82 16.94 8.56
N CYS A 113 -6.29 18.15 8.37
CA CYS A 113 -6.17 19.13 9.45
C CYS A 113 -7.33 20.10 9.51
N ALA A 114 -7.52 20.74 10.67
CA ALA A 114 -8.56 21.76 10.87
C ALA A 114 -8.49 22.91 9.85
N SER A 115 -7.27 23.24 9.40
CA SER A 115 -6.99 24.26 8.39
C SER A 115 -7.28 23.81 6.95
N CYS A 116 -7.70 22.57 6.73
CA CYS A 116 -7.93 22.08 5.36
C CYS A 116 -9.16 22.75 4.72
N GLU A 117 -8.93 23.42 3.61
CA GLU A 117 -9.99 24.08 2.84
C GLU A 117 -10.60 23.14 1.80
N GLN A 118 -9.80 22.21 1.25
CA GLN A 118 -10.17 21.27 0.18
C GLN A 118 -9.91 19.82 0.63
N CYS A 119 -10.54 19.40 1.70
CA CYS A 119 -10.62 18.00 2.10
C CYS A 119 -12.07 17.52 2.02
N GLY A 120 -12.28 16.28 1.61
CA GLY A 120 -13.58 15.67 1.48
C GLY A 120 -14.32 15.46 2.81
N ASN A 121 -15.29 14.58 2.78
CA ASN A 121 -16.06 14.18 3.96
C ASN A 121 -15.45 12.92 4.54
N HIS A 122 -14.65 13.08 5.56
CA HIS A 122 -13.98 12.00 6.27
C HIS A 122 -14.86 11.36 7.34
N GLN A 123 -14.38 10.23 7.87
CA GLN A 123 -15.10 9.43 8.86
C GLN A 123 -15.04 10.07 10.24
N ASP A 124 -13.87 10.53 10.65
CA ASP A 124 -13.62 11.15 11.95
C ASP A 124 -13.38 12.67 11.82
N PRO A 125 -13.48 13.44 12.92
CA PRO A 125 -13.18 14.88 12.90
C PRO A 125 -11.75 15.16 12.47
N ARG A 126 -11.53 16.25 11.73
CA ARG A 126 -10.21 16.72 11.32
C ARG A 126 -9.30 16.96 12.53
N PHE A 127 -8.03 16.68 12.38
CA PHE A 127 -7.02 16.90 13.41
C PHE A 127 -6.97 18.37 13.80
N GLN A 128 -7.02 18.62 15.12
CA GLN A 128 -6.98 19.93 15.74
C GLN A 128 -5.61 20.13 16.42
N PRO A 129 -4.61 20.75 15.76
CA PRO A 129 -3.28 20.97 16.35
C PRO A 129 -3.35 21.74 17.67
N ASP A 130 -4.24 22.76 17.75
CA ASP A 130 -4.39 23.61 18.92
C ASP A 130 -4.97 22.88 20.14
N LEU A 131 -5.60 21.73 19.95
CA LEU A 131 -6.11 20.89 21.04
C LEU A 131 -5.08 19.90 21.55
N SER A 132 -3.93 19.75 20.86
CA SER A 132 -2.88 18.85 21.31
C SER A 132 -1.76 19.61 22.03
N SER A 133 -1.58 19.32 23.30
CA SER A 133 -0.50 19.92 24.12
C SER A 133 0.90 19.46 23.71
N THR A 134 1.01 18.44 22.86
CA THR A 134 2.27 17.84 22.42
C THR A 134 2.58 18.09 20.95
N TYR A 135 1.69 18.73 20.21
CA TYR A 135 1.90 19.08 18.80
C TYR A 135 3.04 20.09 18.63
N SER A 136 3.82 19.89 17.59
CA SER A 136 4.88 20.82 17.20
C SER A 136 4.98 20.85 15.67
N PRO A 137 4.95 22.02 15.01
CA PRO A 137 5.22 22.11 13.58
C PRO A 137 6.66 21.71 13.29
N VAL A 138 6.89 20.96 12.21
CA VAL A 138 8.24 20.65 11.74
C VAL A 138 8.78 21.88 11.03
N LYS A 139 9.74 22.56 11.64
CA LYS A 139 10.33 23.79 11.11
C LYS A 139 11.07 23.53 9.81
N CYS A 140 10.94 24.48 8.88
CA CYS A 140 11.67 24.48 7.62
C CYS A 140 13.19 24.31 7.86
N ASN A 141 13.80 23.40 7.10
CA ASN A 141 15.25 23.13 7.12
C ASN A 141 15.71 22.74 5.71
N VAL A 142 16.99 22.38 5.58
CA VAL A 142 17.61 22.03 4.28
C VAL A 142 17.18 20.67 3.71
N ASP A 143 16.54 19.83 4.52
CA ASP A 143 16.18 18.45 4.18
C ASP A 143 14.72 18.32 3.73
N CYS A 144 13.95 19.42 3.73
CA CYS A 144 12.55 19.42 3.33
C CYS A 144 12.20 20.55 2.35
N THR A 145 11.10 20.37 1.64
CA THR A 145 10.43 21.46 0.92
C THR A 145 9.73 22.35 1.95
N CYS A 146 9.88 23.65 1.84
CA CYS A 146 9.31 24.62 2.78
C CYS A 146 8.02 25.23 2.23
N ASP A 147 7.14 25.68 3.14
CA ASP A 147 6.01 26.53 2.82
C ASP A 147 6.48 27.88 2.24
N ASN A 148 5.53 28.66 1.71
CA ASN A 148 5.84 29.96 1.07
C ASN A 148 6.51 30.94 2.05
N ASP A 149 6.16 30.90 3.31
CA ASP A 149 6.70 31.74 4.36
C ASP A 149 8.03 31.20 4.95
N LYS A 150 8.47 30.02 4.49
CA LYS A 150 9.66 29.30 4.94
C LYS A 150 9.68 29.03 6.45
N ASN A 151 8.51 28.80 7.02
CA ASN A 151 8.36 28.55 8.46
C ASN A 151 8.28 27.06 8.74
N GLN A 152 7.68 26.27 7.84
CA GLN A 152 7.33 24.87 8.06
C GLN A 152 7.68 23.99 6.87
N CYS A 153 8.07 22.74 7.12
CA CYS A 153 8.22 21.72 6.10
C CYS A 153 6.84 21.31 5.55
N THR A 154 6.81 21.06 4.24
CA THR A 154 5.63 20.60 3.54
C THR A 154 5.82 19.21 2.98
N TYR A 155 4.72 18.55 2.64
CA TYR A 155 4.70 17.36 1.80
C TYR A 155 3.72 17.53 0.65
N GLU A 156 3.99 16.83 -0.44
CA GLU A 156 3.10 16.66 -1.57
C GLU A 156 3.20 15.22 -2.05
N ARG A 157 2.07 14.58 -2.28
CA ARG A 157 1.97 13.24 -2.84
C ARG A 157 0.98 13.22 -3.99
N GLN A 158 1.42 12.60 -5.09
CA GLN A 158 0.57 12.28 -6.22
C GLN A 158 0.52 10.75 -6.37
N TYR A 159 -0.69 10.23 -6.51
CA TYR A 159 -0.95 8.82 -6.65
C TYR A 159 -1.14 8.42 -8.12
N ALA A 160 -1.08 7.11 -8.40
CA ALA A 160 -1.09 6.61 -9.77
C ALA A 160 -2.42 6.90 -10.50
N GLU A 161 -3.52 6.96 -9.77
CA GLU A 161 -4.87 7.28 -10.23
C GLU A 161 -5.11 8.80 -10.39
N MET A 162 -4.05 9.60 -10.28
CA MET A 162 -4.04 11.05 -10.43
C MET A 162 -4.65 11.84 -9.26
N SER A 163 -5.04 11.20 -8.18
CA SER A 163 -5.35 11.91 -6.93
C SER A 163 -4.09 12.45 -6.27
N SER A 164 -4.24 13.46 -5.44
CA SER A 164 -3.12 14.06 -4.71
C SER A 164 -3.51 14.49 -3.31
N SER A 165 -2.52 14.49 -2.42
CA SER A 165 -2.59 15.05 -1.06
C SER A 165 -1.40 15.95 -0.83
N SER A 166 -1.65 17.10 -0.19
CA SER A 166 -0.59 18.04 0.19
C SER A 166 -0.91 18.77 1.48
N GLY A 167 0.13 19.19 2.17
CA GLY A 167 0.01 19.89 3.45
C GLY A 167 1.35 20.17 4.08
N VAL A 168 1.30 20.48 5.37
CA VAL A 168 2.48 20.77 6.19
C VAL A 168 2.86 19.57 7.06
N LEU A 169 4.12 19.49 7.48
CA LEU A 169 4.58 18.43 8.37
C LEU A 169 4.46 18.90 9.84
N GLY A 170 3.82 18.07 10.65
CA GLY A 170 3.74 18.19 12.09
C GLY A 170 4.39 17.00 12.78
N GLU A 171 4.74 17.17 14.05
CA GLU A 171 5.22 16.11 14.92
C GLU A 171 4.37 16.07 16.19
N ASP A 172 3.90 14.88 16.57
CA ASP A 172 3.10 14.69 17.77
C ASP A 172 3.29 13.29 18.36
N ILE A 173 2.63 13.02 19.49
CA ILE A 173 2.52 11.69 20.07
C ILE A 173 1.54 10.86 19.25
N VAL A 174 2.02 9.73 18.74
CA VAL A 174 1.24 8.76 17.97
C VAL A 174 1.07 7.49 18.77
N SER A 175 -0.17 6.98 18.85
CA SER A 175 -0.52 5.76 19.57
C SER A 175 -1.26 4.78 18.64
N PHE A 176 -1.00 3.49 18.82
CA PHE A 176 -1.49 2.39 18.00
C PHE A 176 -2.66 1.62 18.63
N GLY A 177 -3.37 2.30 19.54
CA GLY A 177 -4.51 1.72 20.26
C GLY A 177 -4.12 1.08 21.59
N ARG A 178 -5.15 0.78 22.39
CA ARG A 178 -4.99 0.25 23.77
C ARG A 178 -4.47 -1.18 23.82
N GLU A 179 -4.67 -1.92 22.73
CA GLU A 179 -4.29 -3.34 22.61
C GLU A 179 -2.87 -3.53 22.08
N SER A 180 -2.21 -2.43 21.68
CA SER A 180 -0.83 -2.44 21.23
C SER A 180 0.14 -2.52 22.42
N GLU A 181 1.16 -3.39 22.31
CA GLU A 181 2.25 -3.46 23.27
C GLU A 181 3.21 -2.26 23.14
N LEU A 182 3.25 -1.63 21.95
CA LEU A 182 4.08 -0.45 21.70
C LEU A 182 3.47 0.76 22.40
N LYS A 183 4.25 1.34 23.29
CA LYS A 183 3.88 2.62 23.94
C LYS A 183 3.78 3.75 22.91
N PRO A 184 2.98 4.79 23.18
CA PRO A 184 2.91 5.97 22.32
C PRO A 184 4.29 6.53 21.99
N GLN A 185 4.51 6.89 20.73
CA GLN A 185 5.77 7.39 20.21
C GLN A 185 5.59 8.76 19.59
N ARG A 186 6.61 9.61 19.69
CA ARG A 186 6.64 10.85 18.94
C ARG A 186 6.92 10.56 17.47
N ALA A 187 6.14 11.09 16.53
CA ALA A 187 6.35 10.84 15.10
C ALA A 187 5.94 12.04 14.24
N VAL A 188 6.60 12.20 13.11
CA VAL A 188 6.27 13.18 12.08
C VAL A 188 5.16 12.61 11.20
N PHE A 189 4.18 13.46 10.89
CA PHE A 189 3.06 13.16 10.00
C PHE A 189 2.65 14.38 9.18
N GLY A 190 1.89 14.16 8.11
CA GLY A 190 1.32 15.20 7.29
C GLY A 190 0.02 15.74 7.89
N CYS A 191 -0.05 17.04 8.07
CA CYS A 191 -1.24 17.80 8.38
C CYS A 191 -1.79 18.29 7.05
N GLU A 192 -2.80 17.59 6.49
CA GLU A 192 -3.30 17.82 5.14
C GLU A 192 -4.08 19.10 5.03
N ASN A 193 -3.81 19.85 3.97
CA ASN A 193 -4.49 21.11 3.66
C ASN A 193 -5.29 21.04 2.35
N SER A 194 -4.97 20.09 1.48
CA SER A 194 -5.66 19.90 0.21
C SER A 194 -5.53 18.48 -0.28
N GLU A 195 -6.63 17.93 -0.80
CA GLU A 195 -6.69 16.67 -1.50
C GLU A 195 -7.52 16.78 -2.79
N THR A 196 -7.29 15.87 -3.72
CA THR A 196 -7.97 15.84 -5.03
C THR A 196 -8.31 14.41 -5.46
N GLY A 197 -9.15 14.30 -6.50
CA GLY A 197 -9.45 13.02 -7.14
C GLY A 197 -10.23 12.07 -6.23
N ASP A 198 -9.89 10.78 -6.30
CA ASP A 198 -10.59 9.73 -5.56
C ASP A 198 -10.41 9.86 -4.04
N LEU A 199 -9.30 10.42 -3.57
CA LEU A 199 -9.08 10.71 -2.16
C LEU A 199 -10.17 11.60 -1.59
N PHE A 200 -10.53 12.67 -2.31
CA PHE A 200 -11.57 13.62 -1.90
C PHE A 200 -12.96 12.96 -1.71
N SER A 201 -13.22 11.86 -2.39
CA SER A 201 -14.49 11.12 -2.32
C SER A 201 -14.47 9.93 -1.35
N GLN A 202 -13.29 9.54 -0.85
CA GLN A 202 -13.14 8.45 0.11
C GLN A 202 -13.57 8.88 1.51
N HIS A 203 -14.04 7.89 2.30
CA HIS A 203 -14.44 8.13 3.69
C HIS A 203 -13.30 7.93 4.71
N ALA A 204 -12.18 7.34 4.31
CA ALA A 204 -11.01 7.24 5.17
C ALA A 204 -10.44 8.63 5.51
N ASP A 205 -9.84 8.77 6.70
CA ASP A 205 -9.34 10.05 7.19
C ASP A 205 -7.92 10.38 6.68
N GLY A 206 -7.40 9.58 5.78
CA GLY A 206 -6.07 9.75 5.24
C GLY A 206 -5.36 8.42 5.03
N ILE A 207 -4.05 8.46 4.92
CA ILE A 207 -3.23 7.29 4.58
C ILE A 207 -2.15 7.05 5.64
N MET A 208 -1.95 5.80 6.04
CA MET A 208 -0.79 5.34 6.77
C MET A 208 0.24 4.77 5.79
N GLY A 209 1.25 5.56 5.45
CA GLY A 209 2.32 5.16 4.55
C GLY A 209 3.31 4.21 5.22
N LEU A 210 3.43 2.99 4.67
CA LEU A 210 4.33 1.93 5.15
C LEU A 210 5.53 1.72 4.22
N GLY A 211 5.62 2.47 3.13
CA GLY A 211 6.73 2.43 2.17
C GLY A 211 8.07 2.78 2.81
N ARG A 212 9.15 2.68 2.03
CA ARG A 212 10.52 3.00 2.49
C ARG A 212 10.76 4.51 2.37
N GLY A 213 11.27 5.14 3.43
CA GLY A 213 11.64 6.56 3.45
C GLY A 213 11.46 7.20 4.84
N GLN A 214 12.19 8.26 5.10
CA GLN A 214 12.28 8.92 6.42
C GLN A 214 10.95 9.38 7.01
N LEU A 215 9.96 9.69 6.16
CA LEU A 215 8.62 10.07 6.60
C LEU A 215 7.69 8.87 6.83
N SER A 216 8.14 7.64 6.50
CA SER A 216 7.37 6.43 6.80
C SER A 216 7.29 6.21 8.30
N ILE A 217 6.10 5.90 8.81
CA ILE A 217 5.94 5.54 10.22
C ILE A 217 6.82 4.34 10.60
N MET A 218 7.02 3.41 9.67
CA MET A 218 7.92 2.27 9.88
C MET A 218 9.36 2.71 10.10
N ASP A 219 9.91 3.55 9.21
CA ASP A 219 11.31 3.98 9.32
C ASP A 219 11.53 4.81 10.58
N GLN A 220 10.59 5.68 10.93
CA GLN A 220 10.67 6.48 12.17
C GLN A 220 10.70 5.60 13.42
N LEU A 221 9.88 4.53 13.48
CA LEU A 221 9.86 3.63 14.64
C LEU A 221 11.10 2.72 14.70
N VAL A 222 11.59 2.28 13.54
CA VAL A 222 12.82 1.47 13.44
C VAL A 222 14.05 2.29 13.83
N ASP A 223 14.17 3.53 13.35
CA ASP A 223 15.28 4.43 13.66
C ASP A 223 15.35 4.78 15.15
N LYS A 224 14.19 4.86 15.81
CA LYS A 224 14.10 5.00 17.28
C LYS A 224 14.44 3.72 18.04
N GLY A 225 14.58 2.59 17.34
CA GLY A 225 14.88 1.29 17.94
C GLY A 225 13.75 0.72 18.78
N VAL A 226 12.50 1.19 18.57
CA VAL A 226 11.35 0.76 19.38
C VAL A 226 10.61 -0.45 18.79
N ILE A 227 10.81 -0.74 17.51
CA ILE A 227 10.33 -1.97 16.83
C ILE A 227 11.46 -2.57 15.99
N SER A 228 11.35 -3.85 15.65
CA SER A 228 12.21 -4.50 14.65
C SER A 228 11.83 -4.06 13.23
N ASP A 229 12.78 -4.13 12.28
CA ASP A 229 12.58 -3.71 10.89
C ASP A 229 11.77 -4.74 10.08
N SER A 230 10.51 -4.89 10.45
CA SER A 230 9.55 -5.80 9.85
C SER A 230 8.13 -5.32 10.13
N PHE A 231 7.18 -5.65 9.26
CA PHE A 231 5.75 -5.52 9.53
C PHE A 231 4.97 -6.62 8.82
N SER A 232 3.72 -6.85 9.25
CA SER A 232 2.87 -7.87 8.66
C SER A 232 1.45 -7.32 8.45
N LEU A 233 0.83 -7.73 7.33
CA LEU A 233 -0.55 -7.40 6.95
C LEU A 233 -1.31 -8.69 6.68
N CYS A 234 -2.55 -8.78 7.13
CA CYS A 234 -3.45 -9.92 6.91
C CYS A 234 -4.84 -9.39 6.60
N TYR A 235 -5.23 -9.42 5.35
CA TYR A 235 -6.51 -8.91 4.86
C TYR A 235 -7.57 -10.00 4.85
N GLY A 236 -8.73 -9.71 5.42
CA GLY A 236 -9.87 -10.61 5.46
C GLY A 236 -10.38 -11.02 4.09
N GLY A 237 -11.12 -12.11 4.04
CA GLY A 237 -11.66 -12.69 2.82
C GLY A 237 -12.77 -11.85 2.18
N MET A 238 -13.19 -12.26 0.98
CA MET A 238 -14.31 -11.65 0.24
C MET A 238 -15.59 -11.66 1.08
N ASP A 239 -16.29 -10.53 1.12
CA ASP A 239 -17.55 -10.29 1.84
C ASP A 239 -17.45 -10.35 3.39
N VAL A 240 -16.27 -10.59 3.94
CA VAL A 240 -16.03 -10.61 5.39
C VAL A 240 -15.23 -9.39 5.83
N GLY A 241 -14.18 -9.08 5.06
CA GLY A 241 -13.31 -7.94 5.37
C GLY A 241 -12.57 -8.06 6.69
N GLY A 242 -12.13 -6.92 7.21
CA GLY A 242 -11.36 -6.83 8.45
C GLY A 242 -9.97 -7.45 8.34
N GLY A 243 -9.39 -7.83 9.46
CA GLY A 243 -8.06 -8.44 9.49
C GLY A 243 -7.17 -7.91 10.60
N ALA A 244 -5.86 -8.07 10.41
CA ALA A 244 -4.87 -7.64 11.39
C ALA A 244 -3.63 -7.04 10.72
N MET A 245 -3.01 -6.08 11.40
CA MET A 245 -1.72 -5.50 11.06
C MET A 245 -0.80 -5.57 12.28
N VAL A 246 0.48 -5.81 12.06
CA VAL A 246 1.52 -5.77 13.09
C VAL A 246 2.69 -4.94 12.58
N LEU A 247 3.06 -3.87 13.27
CA LEU A 247 4.32 -3.14 13.07
C LEU A 247 5.36 -3.70 14.05
N GLY A 248 6.50 -4.11 13.53
CA GLY A 248 7.52 -4.88 14.24
C GLY A 248 7.46 -6.36 13.88
N GLY A 249 8.40 -7.14 14.41
CA GLY A 249 8.53 -8.56 14.11
C GLY A 249 7.48 -9.42 14.80
N MET A 250 7.10 -10.48 14.11
CA MET A 250 6.33 -11.58 14.68
C MET A 250 6.93 -12.93 14.26
N PRO A 251 6.75 -14.00 15.02
CA PRO A 251 7.21 -15.32 14.63
C PRO A 251 6.59 -15.76 13.31
N SER A 252 7.41 -16.24 12.37
CA SER A 252 6.93 -16.78 11.10
C SER A 252 6.40 -18.20 11.30
N PRO A 253 5.20 -18.54 10.78
CA PRO A 253 4.74 -19.92 10.69
C PRO A 253 5.73 -20.81 9.92
N SER A 254 5.85 -22.08 10.30
CA SER A 254 6.84 -23.00 9.74
C SER A 254 6.64 -23.32 8.26
N ASP A 255 5.41 -23.17 7.76
CA ASP A 255 4.98 -23.41 6.37
C ASP A 255 4.83 -22.11 5.57
N MET A 256 5.30 -20.96 6.09
CA MET A 256 5.34 -19.70 5.38
C MET A 256 6.31 -19.81 4.19
N VAL A 257 5.84 -19.42 3.01
CA VAL A 257 6.66 -19.35 1.80
C VAL A 257 7.24 -17.96 1.64
N PHE A 258 8.43 -17.83 1.07
CA PHE A 258 9.15 -16.56 0.96
C PHE A 258 9.56 -16.26 -0.48
N SER A 259 9.51 -14.98 -0.82
CA SER A 259 10.18 -14.41 -2.00
C SER A 259 11.23 -13.41 -1.55
N ARG A 260 12.32 -13.30 -2.31
CA ARG A 260 13.27 -12.20 -2.14
C ARG A 260 12.60 -10.88 -2.49
N SER A 261 13.00 -9.80 -1.79
CA SER A 261 12.66 -8.41 -2.08
C SER A 261 13.94 -7.62 -2.30
N ASP A 262 14.02 -6.83 -3.38
CA ASP A 262 15.22 -6.06 -3.73
C ASP A 262 14.97 -4.55 -3.55
N PRO A 263 15.40 -3.97 -2.41
CA PRO A 263 15.19 -2.55 -2.12
C PRO A 263 16.10 -1.61 -2.93
N VAL A 264 17.16 -2.14 -3.54
CA VAL A 264 18.07 -1.34 -4.39
C VAL A 264 17.44 -1.12 -5.75
N ARG A 265 16.75 -2.13 -6.26
CA ARG A 265 16.09 -2.09 -7.55
C ARG A 265 14.84 -1.21 -7.55
N SER A 266 14.09 -1.23 -6.47
CA SER A 266 12.80 -0.53 -6.39
C SER A 266 12.59 0.09 -5.02
N PRO A 267 12.05 1.33 -4.94
CA PRO A 267 11.62 1.91 -3.68
C PRO A 267 10.38 1.20 -3.10
N TYR A 268 9.65 0.47 -3.95
CA TYR A 268 8.47 -0.31 -3.56
C TYR A 268 8.84 -1.70 -3.06
N TYR A 269 7.96 -2.33 -2.31
CA TYR A 269 8.11 -3.74 -1.91
C TYR A 269 7.87 -4.62 -3.13
N ASN A 270 8.91 -5.32 -3.56
CA ASN A 270 8.87 -6.19 -4.73
C ASN A 270 9.14 -7.64 -4.38
N ILE A 271 8.70 -8.54 -5.25
CA ILE A 271 8.93 -9.98 -5.17
C ILE A 271 9.51 -10.50 -6.49
N GLU A 272 10.22 -11.61 -6.42
CA GLU A 272 10.74 -12.30 -7.61
C GLU A 272 9.69 -13.26 -8.16
N LEU A 273 8.69 -12.74 -8.86
CA LEU A 273 7.73 -13.58 -9.59
C LEU A 273 8.39 -14.12 -10.88
N ARG A 274 8.33 -15.44 -11.09
CA ARG A 274 8.87 -16.09 -12.29
C ARG A 274 7.78 -16.61 -13.21
N GLU A 275 6.75 -17.25 -12.64
CA GLU A 275 5.68 -17.85 -13.41
C GLU A 275 4.34 -17.65 -12.71
N ILE A 276 3.28 -17.61 -13.49
CA ILE A 276 1.91 -17.75 -13.02
C ILE A 276 1.34 -19.02 -13.68
N HIS A 277 0.80 -19.92 -12.85
CA HIS A 277 0.12 -21.13 -13.32
C HIS A 277 -1.37 -20.98 -13.11
N VAL A 278 -2.18 -21.39 -14.10
CA VAL A 278 -3.64 -21.40 -14.04
C VAL A 278 -4.12 -22.85 -14.26
N GLY A 279 -4.80 -23.40 -13.26
CA GLY A 279 -5.22 -24.81 -13.28
C GLY A 279 -4.03 -25.77 -13.48
N GLY A 280 -2.92 -25.50 -12.82
CA GLY A 280 -1.69 -26.28 -12.84
C GLY A 280 -0.83 -26.14 -14.09
N LYS A 281 -1.16 -25.22 -15.03
CA LYS A 281 -0.39 -24.98 -16.26
C LYS A 281 0.22 -23.58 -16.25
N ALA A 282 1.53 -23.50 -16.51
CA ALA A 282 2.23 -22.22 -16.64
C ALA A 282 1.64 -21.39 -17.79
N LEU A 283 1.54 -20.09 -17.60
CA LEU A 283 1.22 -19.16 -18.68
C LEU A 283 2.32 -19.20 -19.75
N ARG A 284 1.92 -19.09 -21.00
CA ARG A 284 2.85 -19.07 -22.15
C ARG A 284 3.38 -17.65 -22.38
N VAL A 285 4.20 -17.17 -21.45
CA VAL A 285 4.84 -15.86 -21.53
C VAL A 285 6.32 -15.99 -21.16
N ASP A 286 7.16 -15.09 -21.65
CA ASP A 286 8.53 -15.00 -21.20
C ASP A 286 8.55 -14.57 -19.71
N PRO A 287 9.20 -15.29 -18.80
CA PRO A 287 9.28 -14.91 -17.37
C PRO A 287 9.80 -13.50 -17.13
N ARG A 288 10.61 -12.95 -18.04
CA ARG A 288 11.11 -11.57 -17.98
C ARG A 288 10.01 -10.51 -18.00
N VAL A 289 8.78 -10.86 -18.43
CA VAL A 289 7.62 -9.97 -18.39
C VAL A 289 7.31 -9.51 -16.96
N PHE A 290 7.58 -10.34 -15.95
CA PHE A 290 7.36 -10.04 -14.54
C PHE A 290 8.54 -9.30 -13.89
N ASP A 291 9.65 -9.16 -14.61
CA ASP A 291 10.93 -8.64 -14.10
C ASP A 291 11.32 -7.31 -14.77
N SER A 292 10.37 -6.56 -15.30
CA SER A 292 10.59 -5.27 -15.96
C SER A 292 10.57 -4.10 -14.96
N LYS A 293 11.27 -3.00 -15.24
CA LYS A 293 11.34 -1.75 -14.46
C LYS A 293 11.47 -1.99 -12.93
N HIS A 294 10.35 -2.00 -12.20
CA HIS A 294 10.29 -2.21 -10.75
C HIS A 294 10.09 -3.68 -10.35
N GLY A 295 10.02 -4.59 -11.34
CA GLY A 295 9.68 -6.00 -11.13
C GLY A 295 8.21 -6.21 -10.82
N THR A 296 7.92 -7.16 -9.95
CA THR A 296 6.57 -7.40 -9.41
C THR A 296 6.43 -6.70 -8.08
N VAL A 297 5.66 -5.62 -8.05
CA VAL A 297 5.41 -4.80 -6.86
C VAL A 297 4.20 -5.35 -6.11
N LEU A 298 4.32 -5.46 -4.78
CA LEU A 298 3.23 -5.76 -3.87
C LEU A 298 2.82 -4.47 -3.16
N ASP A 299 1.57 -4.04 -3.36
CA ASP A 299 1.05 -2.76 -2.91
C ASP A 299 -0.29 -2.91 -2.20
N SER A 300 -0.31 -2.60 -0.92
CA SER A 300 -1.51 -2.71 -0.08
C SER A 300 -2.52 -1.58 -0.30
N GLY A 301 -2.09 -0.44 -0.82
CA GLY A 301 -2.94 0.69 -1.21
C GLY A 301 -3.67 0.47 -2.55
N THR A 302 -3.24 -0.52 -3.33
CA THR A 302 -3.90 -0.91 -4.58
C THR A 302 -4.94 -2.00 -4.33
N THR A 303 -6.15 -1.85 -4.88
CA THR A 303 -7.26 -2.81 -4.72
C THR A 303 -7.03 -4.09 -5.54
N TYR A 304 -6.81 -3.95 -6.84
CA TYR A 304 -6.75 -5.02 -7.83
C TYR A 304 -5.32 -5.40 -8.22
N ALA A 305 -5.17 -6.38 -9.11
CA ALA A 305 -3.89 -6.69 -9.72
C ALA A 305 -3.81 -6.18 -11.16
N TYR A 306 -2.62 -5.73 -11.55
CA TYR A 306 -2.36 -5.22 -12.89
C TYR A 306 -1.14 -5.93 -13.47
N LEU A 307 -1.33 -6.56 -14.63
CA LEU A 307 -0.30 -7.30 -15.32
C LEU A 307 0.13 -6.58 -16.60
N PRO A 308 1.39 -6.71 -17.04
CA PRO A 308 1.79 -6.34 -18.38
C PRO A 308 0.91 -7.02 -19.44
N GLU A 309 0.69 -6.37 -20.57
CA GLU A 309 -0.27 -6.80 -21.60
C GLU A 309 -0.18 -8.29 -21.95
N GLN A 310 1.03 -8.79 -22.24
CA GLN A 310 1.22 -10.19 -22.63
C GLN A 310 0.82 -11.17 -21.51
N ALA A 311 1.16 -10.85 -20.26
CA ALA A 311 0.81 -11.65 -19.10
C ALA A 311 -0.70 -11.59 -18.84
N PHE A 312 -1.31 -10.40 -18.93
CA PHE A 312 -2.76 -10.23 -18.77
C PHE A 312 -3.56 -11.01 -19.80
N VAL A 313 -3.20 -10.91 -21.08
CA VAL A 313 -3.91 -11.65 -22.16
C VAL A 313 -3.81 -13.16 -21.92
N SER A 314 -2.59 -13.66 -21.62
CA SER A 314 -2.39 -15.09 -21.33
C SER A 314 -3.16 -15.56 -20.10
N PHE A 315 -3.17 -14.77 -19.02
CA PHE A 315 -3.93 -15.05 -17.79
C PHE A 315 -5.43 -15.10 -18.06
N LYS A 316 -5.97 -14.05 -18.67
CA LYS A 316 -7.39 -13.94 -19.04
C LYS A 316 -7.84 -15.13 -19.87
N ASP A 317 -7.07 -15.50 -20.91
CA ASP A 317 -7.41 -16.60 -21.80
C ASP A 317 -7.32 -17.95 -21.07
N ALA A 318 -6.32 -18.14 -20.21
CA ALA A 318 -6.18 -19.34 -19.40
C ALA A 318 -7.37 -19.52 -18.43
N VAL A 319 -7.80 -18.48 -17.72
CA VAL A 319 -8.97 -18.53 -16.83
C VAL A 319 -10.25 -18.76 -17.66
N THR A 320 -10.47 -17.96 -18.70
CA THR A 320 -11.68 -18.07 -19.54
C THR A 320 -11.82 -19.45 -20.14
N SER A 321 -10.71 -20.10 -20.53
CA SER A 321 -10.71 -21.46 -21.07
C SER A 321 -11.10 -22.56 -20.07
N LYS A 322 -11.24 -22.25 -18.79
CA LYS A 322 -11.61 -23.19 -17.73
C LYS A 322 -13.06 -23.05 -17.25
N VAL A 323 -13.70 -21.92 -17.52
CA VAL A 323 -15.03 -21.58 -16.99
C VAL A 323 -16.14 -21.73 -18.04
N HIS A 324 -16.06 -22.78 -18.86
CA HIS A 324 -17.01 -23.02 -19.96
C HIS A 324 -18.47 -23.21 -19.51
N SER A 325 -18.69 -23.65 -18.29
CA SER A 325 -20.03 -23.83 -17.71
C SER A 325 -20.71 -22.52 -17.32
N LEU A 326 -19.94 -21.42 -17.23
CA LEU A 326 -20.43 -20.12 -16.80
C LEU A 326 -20.79 -19.23 -17.98
N LYS A 327 -21.87 -18.44 -17.82
CA LYS A 327 -22.27 -17.46 -18.83
C LYS A 327 -21.44 -16.19 -18.72
N LYS A 328 -20.73 -15.82 -19.79
CA LYS A 328 -20.06 -14.51 -19.84
C LYS A 328 -21.09 -13.39 -19.91
N ILE A 329 -20.93 -12.37 -19.06
CA ILE A 329 -21.79 -11.18 -18.96
C ILE A 329 -20.96 -9.89 -18.98
N ARG A 330 -21.62 -8.72 -19.11
CA ARG A 330 -20.98 -7.43 -18.98
C ARG A 330 -20.71 -7.11 -17.50
N GLY A 331 -19.74 -6.26 -17.23
CA GLY A 331 -19.46 -5.75 -15.89
C GLY A 331 -20.56 -4.88 -15.29
N PRO A 332 -20.47 -4.58 -13.98
CA PRO A 332 -21.46 -3.78 -13.29
C PRO A 332 -21.46 -2.32 -13.75
N ASP A 333 -20.32 -1.79 -14.16
CA ASP A 333 -20.18 -0.45 -14.71
C ASP A 333 -19.93 -0.54 -16.23
N PRO A 334 -20.78 0.11 -17.06
CA PRO A 334 -20.64 0.10 -18.51
C PRO A 334 -19.39 0.85 -19.01
N ASN A 335 -18.79 1.71 -18.22
CA ASN A 335 -17.58 2.45 -18.56
C ASN A 335 -16.32 1.56 -18.54
N TYR A 336 -16.38 0.44 -17.80
CA TYR A 336 -15.27 -0.50 -17.70
C TYR A 336 -15.53 -1.76 -18.54
N LYS A 337 -14.45 -2.31 -19.08
CA LYS A 337 -14.50 -3.56 -19.87
C LYS A 337 -14.24 -4.79 -19.01
N ASP A 338 -14.95 -4.89 -17.88
CA ASP A 338 -14.80 -6.02 -16.97
C ASP A 338 -15.13 -7.35 -17.64
N ILE A 339 -14.41 -8.38 -17.23
CA ILE A 339 -14.63 -9.75 -17.69
C ILE A 339 -15.37 -10.50 -16.60
N CYS A 340 -16.67 -10.70 -16.79
CA CYS A 340 -17.55 -11.25 -15.76
C CYS A 340 -18.24 -12.54 -16.23
N PHE A 341 -18.55 -13.39 -15.26
CA PHE A 341 -19.18 -14.69 -15.43
C PHE A 341 -20.32 -14.86 -14.43
N ALA A 342 -21.50 -15.26 -14.92
CA ALA A 342 -22.69 -15.56 -14.12
C ALA A 342 -22.91 -17.08 -14.01
N GLY A 343 -23.54 -17.49 -12.89
CA GLY A 343 -23.90 -18.89 -12.63
C GLY A 343 -22.90 -19.63 -11.73
N ALA A 344 -21.97 -18.91 -11.08
CA ALA A 344 -21.03 -19.52 -10.14
C ALA A 344 -21.59 -19.75 -8.72
N GLY A 345 -22.83 -19.30 -8.46
CA GLY A 345 -23.43 -19.40 -7.13
C GLY A 345 -23.01 -18.26 -6.20
N ARG A 346 -23.61 -18.24 -4.99
CA ARG A 346 -23.37 -17.16 -3.99
C ARG A 346 -22.24 -17.45 -3.03
N ASN A 347 -21.91 -18.71 -2.85
CA ASN A 347 -20.97 -19.15 -1.83
C ASN A 347 -19.52 -19.03 -2.32
N VAL A 348 -18.75 -18.12 -1.71
CA VAL A 348 -17.33 -17.89 -2.02
C VAL A 348 -16.50 -19.17 -1.84
N SER A 349 -16.80 -19.98 -0.83
CA SER A 349 -16.05 -21.21 -0.58
C SER A 349 -16.20 -22.27 -1.69
N GLN A 350 -17.24 -22.18 -2.52
CA GLN A 350 -17.51 -23.10 -3.64
C GLN A 350 -16.96 -22.61 -4.99
N LEU A 351 -16.40 -21.40 -5.04
CA LEU A 351 -15.85 -20.85 -6.29
C LEU A 351 -14.74 -21.72 -6.88
N HIS A 352 -14.03 -22.48 -6.06
CA HIS A 352 -12.98 -23.41 -6.52
C HIS A 352 -13.52 -24.59 -7.34
N GLU A 353 -14.81 -24.89 -7.30
CA GLU A 353 -15.45 -25.92 -8.09
C GLU A 353 -15.59 -25.50 -9.57
N VAL A 354 -15.69 -24.20 -9.83
CA VAL A 354 -15.95 -23.63 -11.15
C VAL A 354 -14.84 -22.75 -11.71
N PHE A 355 -14.01 -22.16 -10.84
CA PHE A 355 -12.86 -21.33 -11.23
C PHE A 355 -11.54 -22.04 -10.92
N PRO A 356 -10.52 -21.93 -11.79
CA PRO A 356 -9.24 -22.59 -11.61
C PRO A 356 -8.44 -22.02 -10.43
N ALA A 357 -7.68 -22.87 -9.75
CA ALA A 357 -6.63 -22.41 -8.87
C ALA A 357 -5.52 -21.67 -9.66
N VAL A 358 -4.89 -20.70 -9.05
CA VAL A 358 -3.77 -19.94 -9.62
C VAL A 358 -2.57 -20.07 -8.68
N ASP A 359 -1.40 -20.42 -9.20
CA ASP A 359 -0.15 -20.42 -8.42
C ASP A 359 0.77 -19.31 -8.95
N MET A 360 1.36 -18.54 -8.05
CA MET A 360 2.46 -17.62 -8.30
C MET A 360 3.77 -18.29 -7.87
N VAL A 361 4.66 -18.55 -8.80
CA VAL A 361 5.94 -19.24 -8.57
C VAL A 361 7.05 -18.20 -8.44
N PHE A 362 7.79 -18.23 -7.34
CA PHE A 362 8.87 -17.30 -7.03
C PHE A 362 10.22 -17.77 -7.57
N GLY A 363 11.23 -16.88 -7.58
CA GLY A 363 12.58 -17.15 -8.08
C GLY A 363 13.30 -18.31 -7.37
N ASN A 364 12.94 -18.61 -6.14
CA ASN A 364 13.46 -19.73 -5.36
C ASN A 364 12.68 -21.05 -5.53
N GLY A 365 11.69 -21.09 -6.42
CA GLY A 365 10.84 -22.26 -6.68
C GLY A 365 9.69 -22.45 -5.68
N GLN A 366 9.61 -21.65 -4.61
CA GLN A 366 8.44 -21.65 -3.75
C GLN A 366 7.25 -21.02 -4.46
N LYS A 367 6.04 -21.33 -4.01
CA LYS A 367 4.83 -20.82 -4.65
C LYS A 367 3.78 -20.37 -3.65
N LEU A 368 3.08 -19.31 -4.01
CA LEU A 368 1.85 -18.87 -3.36
C LEU A 368 0.65 -19.37 -4.18
N SER A 369 -0.16 -20.24 -3.59
CA SER A 369 -1.38 -20.73 -4.22
C SER A 369 -2.54 -19.79 -3.89
N LEU A 370 -3.23 -19.31 -4.92
CA LEU A 370 -4.36 -18.40 -4.86
C LEU A 370 -5.66 -19.16 -5.08
N THR A 371 -6.63 -18.92 -4.22
CA THR A 371 -8.01 -19.33 -4.42
C THR A 371 -8.75 -18.32 -5.33
N PRO A 372 -9.93 -18.66 -5.90
CA PRO A 372 -10.66 -17.75 -6.75
C PRO A 372 -10.95 -16.37 -6.11
N GLU A 373 -11.17 -16.28 -4.81
CA GLU A 373 -11.36 -15.01 -4.12
C GLU A 373 -10.15 -14.06 -4.23
N ASN A 374 -8.96 -14.58 -4.51
CA ASN A 374 -7.73 -13.78 -4.67
C ASN A 374 -7.58 -13.13 -6.05
N TYR A 375 -8.47 -13.42 -6.99
CA TYR A 375 -8.44 -12.82 -8.33
C TYR A 375 -9.82 -12.51 -8.91
N LEU A 376 -10.88 -12.68 -8.11
CA LEU A 376 -12.26 -12.37 -8.48
C LEU A 376 -12.87 -11.32 -7.54
N PHE A 377 -13.79 -10.54 -8.06
CA PHE A 377 -14.71 -9.71 -7.27
C PHE A 377 -16.17 -9.97 -7.65
N ARG A 378 -17.09 -9.74 -6.71
CA ARG A 378 -18.52 -9.90 -6.97
C ARG A 378 -19.04 -8.86 -7.95
N HIS A 379 -19.94 -9.29 -8.81
CA HIS A 379 -20.71 -8.38 -9.65
C HIS A 379 -21.83 -7.73 -8.82
N SER A 380 -21.80 -6.40 -8.68
CA SER A 380 -22.74 -5.68 -7.79
C SER A 380 -24.22 -5.74 -8.22
N LYS A 381 -24.50 -6.02 -9.51
CA LYS A 381 -25.87 -6.01 -10.08
C LYS A 381 -26.43 -7.39 -10.39
N VAL A 382 -25.60 -8.43 -10.43
CA VAL A 382 -26.00 -9.79 -10.81
C VAL A 382 -25.53 -10.76 -9.74
N ASP A 383 -26.47 -11.32 -9.04
CA ASP A 383 -26.19 -12.27 -7.99
C ASP A 383 -25.59 -13.59 -8.49
N GLY A 384 -24.65 -14.14 -7.75
CA GLY A 384 -23.88 -15.33 -8.17
C GLY A 384 -23.00 -15.11 -9.39
N ALA A 385 -22.70 -13.87 -9.75
CA ALA A 385 -21.77 -13.51 -10.79
C ALA A 385 -20.50 -12.88 -10.21
N TYR A 386 -19.37 -13.14 -10.89
CA TYR A 386 -18.03 -12.67 -10.49
C TYR A 386 -17.26 -12.14 -11.69
N CYS A 387 -16.43 -11.14 -11.44
CA CYS A 387 -15.58 -10.50 -12.44
C CYS A 387 -14.11 -10.72 -12.09
N LEU A 388 -13.24 -10.72 -13.12
CA LEU A 388 -11.79 -10.76 -12.89
C LEU A 388 -11.32 -9.46 -12.25
N GLY A 389 -10.64 -9.57 -11.11
CA GLY A 389 -9.93 -8.48 -10.43
C GLY A 389 -8.46 -8.40 -10.84
N VAL A 390 -8.15 -8.84 -12.05
CA VAL A 390 -6.83 -8.76 -12.68
C VAL A 390 -7.00 -8.01 -13.99
N PHE A 391 -6.23 -6.95 -14.20
CA PHE A 391 -6.36 -6.03 -15.32
C PHE A 391 -5.03 -5.86 -16.06
N GLN A 392 -5.07 -5.25 -17.23
CA GLN A 392 -3.88 -4.84 -17.97
C GLN A 392 -3.34 -3.54 -17.37
N ASN A 393 -2.01 -3.47 -17.14
CA ASN A 393 -1.36 -2.29 -16.59
C ASN A 393 -1.04 -1.23 -17.67
N GLY A 394 -1.99 -0.91 -18.54
CA GLY A 394 -1.83 0.11 -19.57
C GLY A 394 -0.55 -0.08 -20.37
N LYS A 395 0.31 0.97 -20.40
CA LYS A 395 1.63 0.95 -21.04
C LYS A 395 2.78 0.71 -20.05
N ASP A 396 2.50 0.68 -18.75
CA ASP A 396 3.52 0.43 -17.73
C ASP A 396 3.86 -1.07 -17.71
N PRO A 397 5.14 -1.45 -17.85
CA PRO A 397 5.54 -2.85 -17.85
C PRO A 397 5.63 -3.46 -16.44
N THR A 398 5.36 -2.70 -15.37
CA THR A 398 5.41 -3.17 -13.99
C THR A 398 4.24 -4.12 -13.73
N THR A 399 4.51 -5.24 -13.08
CA THR A 399 3.46 -6.08 -12.47
C THR A 399 3.12 -5.49 -11.11
N LEU A 400 1.83 -5.16 -10.89
CA LEU A 400 1.33 -4.61 -9.65
C LEU A 400 0.32 -5.56 -9.02
N LEU A 401 0.59 -6.01 -7.81
CA LEU A 401 -0.25 -6.93 -7.06
C LEU A 401 -0.88 -6.20 -5.88
N GLY A 402 -2.17 -5.93 -5.99
CA GLY A 402 -2.96 -5.26 -4.95
C GLY A 402 -3.49 -6.22 -3.89
N GLY A 403 -4.24 -5.66 -2.94
CA GLY A 403 -4.78 -6.38 -1.78
C GLY A 403 -5.62 -7.61 -2.12
N ILE A 404 -6.31 -7.61 -3.26
CA ILE A 404 -7.10 -8.76 -3.72
C ILE A 404 -6.28 -10.06 -3.79
N ILE A 405 -5.02 -9.98 -4.20
CA ILE A 405 -4.15 -11.17 -4.37
C ILE A 405 -3.84 -11.82 -3.02
N VAL A 406 -3.76 -11.03 -1.96
CA VAL A 406 -3.31 -11.48 -0.65
C VAL A 406 -4.42 -11.60 0.39
N ARG A 407 -5.70 -11.62 -0.03
CA ARG A 407 -6.81 -11.95 0.87
C ARG A 407 -6.59 -13.29 1.53
N ASN A 408 -6.93 -13.38 2.82
CA ASN A 408 -6.71 -14.59 3.62
C ASN A 408 -5.27 -15.13 3.52
N THR A 409 -4.32 -14.18 3.48
CA THR A 409 -2.87 -14.47 3.46
C THR A 409 -2.18 -13.48 4.39
N LEU A 410 -1.51 -13.98 5.43
CA LEU A 410 -0.59 -13.18 6.23
C LEU A 410 0.65 -12.88 5.36
N VAL A 411 0.89 -11.62 5.10
CA VAL A 411 2.06 -11.13 4.37
C VAL A 411 3.01 -10.49 5.36
N THR A 412 4.22 -11.03 5.49
CA THR A 412 5.28 -10.48 6.34
C THR A 412 6.35 -9.82 5.51
N TYR A 413 6.50 -8.52 5.66
CA TYR A 413 7.54 -7.70 5.05
C TYR A 413 8.75 -7.69 5.97
N ASP A 414 9.63 -8.69 5.84
CA ASP A 414 10.88 -8.80 6.58
C ASP A 414 11.95 -7.93 5.89
N ARG A 415 11.92 -6.64 6.22
CA ARG A 415 12.74 -5.59 5.59
C ARG A 415 14.21 -5.77 5.94
N HIS A 416 14.49 -6.27 7.16
CA HIS A 416 15.84 -6.55 7.63
C HIS A 416 16.54 -7.63 6.80
N ASN A 417 15.81 -8.69 6.43
CA ASN A 417 16.35 -9.82 5.66
C ASN A 417 16.01 -9.76 4.17
N GLU A 418 15.45 -8.63 3.69
CA GLU A 418 15.12 -8.38 2.28
C GLU A 418 14.25 -9.50 1.67
N LYS A 419 13.21 -9.91 2.38
CA LYS A 419 12.26 -10.95 1.92
C LYS A 419 10.83 -10.63 2.32
N ILE A 420 9.89 -11.17 1.56
CA ILE A 420 8.47 -11.11 1.84
C ILE A 420 7.94 -12.52 2.01
N GLY A 421 7.30 -12.79 3.15
CA GLY A 421 6.71 -14.07 3.50
C GLY A 421 5.20 -14.08 3.27
N PHE A 422 4.67 -15.24 2.87
CA PHE A 422 3.24 -15.46 2.62
C PHE A 422 2.77 -16.72 3.34
N TRP A 423 1.72 -16.60 4.13
CA TRP A 423 1.10 -17.70 4.85
C TRP A 423 -0.42 -17.66 4.75
N LYS A 424 -1.01 -18.71 4.21
CA LYS A 424 -2.47 -18.82 4.06
C LYS A 424 -3.13 -19.03 5.42
N THR A 425 -4.08 -18.12 5.76
CA THR A 425 -4.80 -18.19 7.03
C THR A 425 -6.12 -17.41 6.92
N ASN A 426 -7.07 -17.66 7.82
CA ASN A 426 -8.25 -16.81 7.95
C ASN A 426 -7.86 -15.50 8.65
N CYS A 427 -7.69 -14.44 7.85
CA CYS A 427 -7.26 -13.13 8.35
C CYS A 427 -8.35 -12.42 9.17
N SER A 428 -9.61 -12.64 8.87
CA SER A 428 -10.72 -12.03 9.63
C SER A 428 -10.77 -12.54 11.09
N GLU A 429 -10.26 -13.75 11.35
CA GLU A 429 -10.16 -14.33 12.69
C GLU A 429 -8.79 -14.13 13.34
N LEU A 430 -7.77 -13.71 12.58
CA LEU A 430 -6.40 -13.62 13.07
C LEU A 430 -6.28 -12.63 14.22
N TRP A 431 -7.02 -11.54 14.17
CA TRP A 431 -7.04 -10.54 15.23
C TRP A 431 -7.36 -11.15 16.59
N GLU A 432 -8.42 -11.94 16.69
CA GLU A 432 -8.84 -12.58 17.93
C GLU A 432 -7.77 -13.58 18.44
N ARG A 433 -7.17 -14.34 17.52
CA ARG A 433 -6.09 -15.28 17.85
C ARG A 433 -4.82 -14.62 18.37
N LEU A 434 -4.49 -13.43 17.88
CA LEU A 434 -3.33 -12.67 18.36
C LEU A 434 -3.51 -12.16 19.80
N HIS A 435 -4.75 -11.98 20.25
CA HIS A 435 -5.07 -11.51 21.62
C HIS A 435 -5.11 -12.66 22.63
N ILE A 436 -5.59 -13.85 22.24
CA ILE A 436 -5.70 -15.01 23.14
C ILE A 436 -4.30 -15.57 23.48
N GLY A 437 -3.32 -15.47 22.60
CA GLY A 437 -1.96 -15.98 22.79
C GLY A 437 -1.10 -15.18 23.79
N GLY A 438 -1.53 -13.99 24.23
CA GLY A 438 -0.82 -13.15 25.20
C GLY A 438 -1.24 -13.35 26.66
N ALA A 439 -2.38 -14.01 26.92
CA ALA A 439 -2.80 -14.36 28.25
C ALA A 439 -2.23 -15.74 28.61
N SER A 440 -1.21 -15.78 29.48
CA SER A 440 -0.76 -17.02 30.11
C SER A 440 -1.97 -17.73 30.72
N SER A 441 -2.28 -18.92 30.25
CA SER A 441 -3.34 -19.79 30.79
C SER A 441 -3.18 -19.91 32.30
N PRO A 442 -4.19 -19.60 33.10
CA PRO A 442 -4.21 -20.07 34.47
C PRO A 442 -4.39 -21.59 34.43
N ALA A 443 -3.60 -22.29 35.26
CA ALA A 443 -3.69 -23.74 35.47
C ALA A 443 -5.15 -24.12 35.82
N PRO A 444 -5.64 -25.29 35.41
CA PRO A 444 -6.98 -25.73 35.74
C PRO A 444 -7.09 -26.00 37.24
N SER A 445 -7.84 -25.14 37.94
CA SER A 445 -8.35 -25.44 39.27
C SER A 445 -9.53 -26.38 39.12
N SER A 446 -9.36 -27.60 39.57
CA SER A 446 -10.45 -28.52 39.84
C SER A 446 -11.35 -27.97 40.94
N ASP A 447 -12.56 -27.59 40.59
CA ASP A 447 -13.64 -27.55 41.57
C ASP A 447 -14.97 -27.93 40.95
N THR A 448 -15.57 -28.94 41.54
CA THR A 448 -16.87 -29.51 41.28
C THR A 448 -17.95 -28.63 41.90
N GLY A 449 -19.06 -28.39 41.16
CA GLY A 449 -20.30 -28.11 41.86
C GLY A 449 -21.29 -27.17 41.20
N SER A 450 -22.41 -27.78 40.85
CA SER A 450 -23.79 -27.24 40.77
C SER A 450 -24.26 -26.49 39.54
N GLN A 451 -25.09 -27.20 38.80
CA GLN A 451 -26.10 -26.68 37.87
C GLN A 451 -27.07 -25.72 38.57
N ALA A 452 -27.37 -24.63 37.90
CA ALA A 452 -28.66 -23.91 38.07
C ALA A 452 -29.17 -23.46 36.69
N ASP A 453 -30.31 -24.00 36.35
CA ASP A 453 -31.18 -23.64 35.23
C ASP A 453 -31.54 -22.14 35.23
N MET A 454 -31.41 -21.47 34.11
CA MET A 454 -32.20 -20.29 33.82
C MET A 454 -32.42 -20.13 32.30
N SER A 455 -33.71 -20.09 31.96
CA SER A 455 -34.33 -19.94 30.66
C SER A 455 -34.03 -18.58 30.00
N PRO A 456 -34.09 -18.47 28.66
CA PRO A 456 -33.75 -17.24 27.93
C PRO A 456 -34.96 -16.27 27.88
N ALA A 457 -34.64 -14.96 27.98
CA ALA A 457 -35.55 -13.86 27.76
C ALA A 457 -35.59 -13.42 26.28
N PRO A 458 -36.69 -12.83 25.79
CA PRO A 458 -36.93 -12.63 24.36
C PRO A 458 -36.29 -11.37 23.77
N ALA A 459 -36.00 -11.43 22.47
CA ALA A 459 -35.46 -10.35 21.65
C ALA A 459 -36.49 -9.24 21.34
N PRO A 460 -36.09 -7.97 21.19
CA PRO A 460 -36.95 -6.94 20.67
C PRO A 460 -36.88 -6.85 19.14
N SER A 461 -38.03 -6.84 18.53
CA SER A 461 -38.31 -6.56 17.12
C SER A 461 -38.20 -5.05 16.82
N GLY A 462 -37.55 -4.69 15.75
CA GLY A 462 -37.54 -3.31 15.25
C GLY A 462 -37.09 -3.20 13.79
N LEU A 463 -37.93 -2.67 13.00
CA LEU A 463 -38.11 -2.55 11.55
C LEU A 463 -37.02 -1.76 10.75
N PRO A 464 -37.10 -1.71 9.40
CA PRO A 464 -35.92 -1.72 8.51
C PRO A 464 -35.53 -0.34 7.97
N GLY A 465 -34.24 -0.10 7.86
CA GLY A 465 -33.65 1.07 7.20
C GLY A 465 -33.42 0.88 5.70
N LEU A 466 -34.47 0.69 4.90
CA LEU A 466 -34.36 0.47 3.44
C LEU A 466 -34.63 1.74 2.60
N CYS A 467 -34.59 2.94 3.15
CA CYS A 467 -34.99 4.18 2.44
C CYS A 467 -33.88 5.18 2.15
N LEU A 468 -32.65 4.97 2.61
CA LEU A 468 -31.56 5.97 2.45
C LEU A 468 -30.60 5.70 1.26
N ILE A 469 -30.55 4.48 0.77
CA ILE A 469 -29.63 4.13 -0.33
C ILE A 469 -30.15 4.58 -1.71
N ILE A 470 -31.46 4.74 -1.89
CA ILE A 470 -32.05 5.15 -3.18
C ILE A 470 -31.89 6.65 -3.46
N LEU A 471 -31.74 7.48 -2.44
CA LEU A 471 -31.56 8.94 -2.61
C LEU A 471 -30.12 9.33 -3.02
N TYR A 472 -29.12 8.53 -2.66
CA TYR A 472 -27.73 8.81 -3.01
C TYR A 472 -27.43 8.59 -4.50
N PHE A 473 -28.06 7.58 -5.13
CA PHE A 473 -27.89 7.31 -6.57
C PHE A 473 -28.64 8.28 -7.49
N LEU A 474 -29.68 8.92 -7.01
CA LEU A 474 -30.44 9.90 -7.80
C LEU A 474 -29.79 11.29 -7.82
N PHE A 475 -29.04 11.67 -6.79
CA PHE A 475 -28.36 12.98 -6.73
C PHE A 475 -27.12 13.04 -7.63
N ASN A 476 -26.34 11.96 -7.73
CA ASN A 476 -25.17 11.93 -8.62
C ASN A 476 -25.53 11.88 -10.11
N HIS A 477 -26.70 11.35 -10.45
CA HIS A 477 -27.14 11.28 -11.86
C HIS A 477 -27.62 12.65 -12.39
N VAL A 478 -28.09 13.53 -11.52
CA VAL A 478 -28.54 14.88 -11.91
C VAL A 478 -27.36 15.85 -12.04
N TYR A 479 -26.30 15.68 -11.27
CA TYR A 479 -25.13 16.56 -11.32
C TYR A 479 -24.30 16.36 -12.60
N HIS A 480 -24.16 15.14 -13.10
CA HIS A 480 -23.45 14.85 -14.36
C HIS A 480 -24.22 15.25 -15.64
N MET A 481 -25.53 15.46 -15.56
CA MET A 481 -26.32 15.95 -16.72
C MET A 481 -26.28 17.48 -16.89
N MET A 482 -25.85 18.24 -15.89
CA MET A 482 -25.79 19.70 -15.96
C MET A 482 -24.45 20.26 -16.45
N ASP A 483 -23.37 19.45 -16.39
CA ASP A 483 -22.01 19.89 -16.79
C ASP A 483 -21.68 19.61 -18.28
N ASN A 484 -22.52 18.89 -19.00
CA ASN A 484 -22.38 18.63 -20.45
C ASN A 484 -23.14 19.58 -21.36
N LYS A 485 -23.56 20.78 -20.85
CA LYS A 485 -24.15 21.85 -21.64
C LYS A 485 -23.50 23.20 -21.35
N LYS A 486 -22.20 23.29 -21.50
CA LYS A 486 -21.52 24.57 -21.77
C LYS A 486 -20.35 24.35 -22.73
#